data_c046b7817b8dabc81b7012f5f182b7a4
#
_entry.id   c046b7817b8dabc81b7012f5f182b7a4
#
_cell.length_a   1.000
_cell.length_b   1.000
_cell.length_c   1.000
_cell.angle_alpha   90.00
_cell.angle_beta   90.00
_cell.angle_gamma   90.00
#
_symmetry.space_group_name_H-M   'P 1'
#
loop_
_entity.id
_entity.type
_entity.pdbx_description
1 polymer ?
#
loop_
_entity_poly.entity_id
_entity_poly.type
_entity_poly.pdbx_seq_one_letter_code
_entity_poly.pdbx_strand_id
1 'polypeptide(L)'
;ENPPASLSDVAKAVCDTYMDKCKRQFSDEMATMSVIDTERISMLSQAFDGMAGEMQSALDTIEDYSYLSSEMADVLSFGANTEDEGYSNMVDIRSFSQCADRITQNTSSQVSDAINESVIYKVCGEYRHDASGISVYYPLREDSSELERYIDIAPIGSYTDFLRKICSNVEMSDSGTDGDYSETDAFNDYERE
;
A
#
# COMPACT_ATOMS: atom_id res chain seq x y z
N GLU A 1 -26.30 26.98 -26.91
CA GLU A 1 -25.63 27.07 -25.59
C GLU A 1 -25.15 25.68 -25.24
N ASN A 2 -23.86 25.54 -24.91
CA ASN A 2 -23.35 24.26 -24.42
C ASN A 2 -23.92 24.00 -23.02
N PRO A 3 -24.35 22.77 -22.69
CA PRO A 3 -24.78 22.44 -21.35
C PRO A 3 -23.66 22.74 -20.36
N PRO A 4 -23.97 23.14 -19.11
CA PRO A 4 -22.95 23.33 -18.11
C PRO A 4 -22.17 22.03 -17.90
N ALA A 5 -20.84 22.12 -17.73
CA ALA A 5 -19.99 20.97 -17.47
C ALA A 5 -20.45 20.27 -16.17
N SER A 6 -20.51 18.94 -16.19
CA SER A 6 -20.80 18.15 -14.98
C SER A 6 -19.65 18.25 -13.99
N LEU A 7 -19.90 17.97 -12.70
CA LEU A 7 -18.84 17.89 -11.69
C LEU A 7 -17.77 16.87 -12.08
N SER A 8 -18.18 15.75 -12.68
CA SER A 8 -17.26 14.72 -13.20
C SER A 8 -16.36 15.27 -14.31
N ASP A 9 -16.90 16.08 -15.24
CA ASP A 9 -16.10 16.66 -16.33
C ASP A 9 -15.07 17.66 -15.77
N VAL A 10 -15.45 18.45 -14.77
CA VAL A 10 -14.53 19.37 -14.09
C VAL A 10 -13.41 18.56 -13.38
N ALA A 11 -13.76 17.50 -12.66
CA ALA A 11 -12.79 16.67 -11.96
C ALA A 11 -11.80 15.99 -12.93
N LYS A 12 -12.29 15.48 -14.07
CA LYS A 12 -11.41 14.92 -15.14
C LYS A 12 -10.46 15.97 -15.70
N ALA A 13 -10.95 17.17 -15.98
CA ALA A 13 -10.11 18.28 -16.47
C ALA A 13 -9.04 18.69 -15.43
N VAL A 14 -9.31 18.56 -14.13
CA VAL A 14 -8.30 18.75 -13.09
C VAL A 14 -7.20 17.71 -13.19
N CYS A 15 -7.53 16.42 -13.37
CA CYS A 15 -6.54 15.35 -13.56
C CYS A 15 -5.67 15.62 -14.81
N ASP A 16 -6.27 15.99 -15.93
CA ASP A 16 -5.53 16.29 -17.15
C ASP A 16 -4.60 17.49 -16.96
N THR A 17 -5.09 18.56 -16.33
CA THR A 17 -4.30 19.75 -16.03
C THR A 17 -3.12 19.44 -15.10
N TYR A 18 -3.34 18.59 -14.10
CA TYR A 18 -2.29 18.10 -13.21
C TYR A 18 -1.20 17.36 -14.00
N MET A 19 -1.59 16.40 -14.83
CA MET A 19 -0.64 15.63 -15.63
C MET A 19 0.13 16.51 -16.62
N ASP A 20 -0.54 17.46 -17.27
CA ASP A 20 0.10 18.43 -18.16
C ASP A 20 1.09 19.34 -17.42
N LYS A 21 0.81 19.66 -16.15
CA LYS A 21 1.75 20.41 -15.31
C LYS A 21 2.95 19.56 -14.96
N CYS A 22 2.76 18.28 -14.58
CA CYS A 22 3.86 17.35 -14.30
C CYS A 22 4.76 17.19 -15.52
N LYS A 23 4.21 16.97 -16.72
CA LYS A 23 4.97 16.90 -17.99
C LYS A 23 5.83 18.13 -18.24
N ARG A 24 5.28 19.31 -18.00
CA ARG A 24 6.05 20.56 -18.14
C ARG A 24 7.18 20.72 -17.12
N GLN A 25 7.11 20.02 -16.00
CA GLN A 25 8.12 20.02 -14.94
C GLN A 25 9.03 18.79 -14.98
N PHE A 26 8.90 17.92 -15.98
CA PHE A 26 9.64 16.65 -16.11
C PHE A 26 9.51 15.76 -14.87
N SER A 27 8.31 15.70 -14.31
CA SER A 27 7.97 14.92 -13.11
C SER A 27 6.72 14.05 -13.29
N ASP A 28 6.37 13.74 -14.55
CA ASP A 28 5.16 12.99 -14.88
C ASP A 28 5.32 11.48 -14.80
N GLU A 29 6.53 10.96 -14.88
CA GLU A 29 6.79 9.52 -14.93
C GLU A 29 6.22 8.75 -13.75
N MET A 30 6.24 9.35 -12.56
CA MET A 30 5.73 8.79 -11.31
C MET A 30 4.39 9.39 -10.87
N ALA A 31 3.85 10.33 -11.63
CA ALA A 31 2.64 11.05 -11.27
C ALA A 31 1.38 10.19 -11.44
N THR A 32 0.46 10.29 -10.50
CA THR A 32 -0.87 9.67 -10.60
C THR A 32 -1.93 10.61 -10.05
N MET A 33 -3.11 10.60 -10.65
CA MET A 33 -4.30 11.26 -10.13
C MET A 33 -5.55 10.55 -10.62
N SER A 34 -6.56 10.42 -9.77
CA SER A 34 -7.81 9.74 -10.12
C SER A 34 -9.04 10.53 -9.69
N VAL A 35 -10.16 10.23 -10.33
CA VAL A 35 -11.50 10.70 -9.94
C VAL A 35 -12.29 9.50 -9.48
N ILE A 36 -12.82 9.59 -8.26
CA ILE A 36 -13.52 8.49 -7.60
C ILE A 36 -14.99 8.87 -7.44
N ASP A 37 -15.88 7.95 -7.79
CA ASP A 37 -17.30 8.04 -7.47
C ASP A 37 -17.51 7.64 -6.01
N THR A 38 -17.77 8.62 -5.15
CA THR A 38 -17.94 8.40 -3.71
C THR A 38 -19.19 7.59 -3.36
N GLU A 39 -20.19 7.50 -4.25
CA GLU A 39 -21.36 6.65 -4.05
C GLU A 39 -21.00 5.15 -4.14
N ARG A 40 -19.90 4.83 -4.82
CA ARG A 40 -19.39 3.45 -5.01
C ARG A 40 -18.38 3.01 -3.96
N ILE A 41 -17.86 3.93 -3.17
CA ILE A 41 -16.79 3.65 -2.20
C ILE A 41 -17.21 2.62 -1.12
N SER A 42 -18.49 2.58 -0.78
CA SER A 42 -19.01 1.61 0.19
C SER A 42 -18.89 0.16 -0.30
N MET A 43 -19.05 -0.07 -1.60
CA MET A 43 -18.90 -1.40 -2.22
C MET A 43 -17.43 -1.83 -2.19
N LEU A 44 -16.52 -0.91 -2.53
CA LEU A 44 -15.08 -1.18 -2.45
C LEU A 44 -14.65 -1.46 -1.01
N SER A 45 -15.12 -0.66 -0.05
CA SER A 45 -14.82 -0.86 1.37
C SER A 45 -15.29 -2.24 1.86
N GLN A 46 -16.49 -2.69 1.47
CA GLN A 46 -17.00 -4.01 1.83
C GLN A 46 -16.21 -5.15 1.19
N ALA A 47 -15.88 -5.04 -0.11
CA ALA A 47 -15.10 -6.06 -0.80
C ALA A 47 -13.69 -6.18 -0.19
N PHE A 48 -13.08 -5.05 0.12
CA PHE A 48 -11.75 -5.00 0.72
C PHE A 48 -11.74 -5.52 2.17
N ASP A 49 -12.74 -5.18 2.97
CA ASP A 49 -12.88 -5.69 4.34
C ASP A 49 -13.12 -7.21 4.37
N GLY A 50 -13.92 -7.72 3.43
CA GLY A 50 -14.12 -9.16 3.26
C GLY A 50 -12.81 -9.88 2.95
N MET A 51 -12.02 -9.36 2.00
CA MET A 51 -10.70 -9.89 1.66
C MET A 51 -9.76 -9.87 2.88
N ALA A 52 -9.74 -8.76 3.62
CA ALA A 52 -8.90 -8.62 4.81
C ALA A 52 -9.26 -9.63 5.90
N GLY A 53 -10.55 -9.95 6.07
CA GLY A 53 -11.01 -11.01 6.98
C GLY A 53 -10.53 -12.40 6.56
N GLU A 54 -10.51 -12.70 5.26
CA GLU A 54 -9.93 -13.95 4.75
C GLU A 54 -8.41 -13.99 4.96
N MET A 55 -7.69 -12.89 4.67
CA MET A 55 -6.25 -12.78 4.93
C MET A 55 -5.94 -12.99 6.41
N GLN A 56 -6.66 -12.33 7.31
CA GLN A 56 -6.50 -12.48 8.75
C GLN A 56 -6.66 -13.94 9.19
N SER A 57 -7.64 -14.64 8.60
CA SER A 57 -7.92 -16.03 8.92
C SER A 57 -6.91 -17.02 8.33
N ALA A 58 -6.27 -16.65 7.22
CA ALA A 58 -5.26 -17.48 6.54
C ALA A 58 -3.86 -17.37 7.16
N LEU A 59 -3.57 -16.28 7.88
CA LEU A 59 -2.26 -16.03 8.49
C LEU A 59 -2.15 -16.67 9.88
N ASP A 60 -1.99 -17.98 9.95
CA ASP A 60 -1.90 -18.73 11.21
C ASP A 60 -0.48 -19.20 11.54
N THR A 61 0.45 -19.18 10.58
CA THR A 61 1.83 -19.66 10.77
C THR A 61 2.86 -18.59 10.41
N ILE A 62 4.11 -18.78 10.89
CA ILE A 62 5.24 -17.93 10.50
C ILE A 62 5.53 -18.03 8.99
N GLU A 63 5.28 -19.19 8.38
CA GLU A 63 5.45 -19.37 6.92
C GLU A 63 4.47 -18.48 6.14
N ASP A 64 3.22 -18.37 6.59
CA ASP A 64 2.21 -17.53 5.95
C ASP A 64 2.60 -16.05 6.01
N TYR A 65 3.16 -15.59 7.14
CA TYR A 65 3.68 -14.22 7.29
C TYR A 65 4.90 -13.96 6.40
N SER A 66 5.85 -14.88 6.37
CA SER A 66 7.06 -14.75 5.54
C SER A 66 6.69 -14.73 4.05
N TYR A 67 5.71 -15.53 3.67
CA TYR A 67 5.18 -15.56 2.33
C TYR A 67 4.52 -14.22 1.96
N LEU A 68 3.60 -13.73 2.79
CA LEU A 68 2.94 -12.43 2.57
C LEU A 68 3.96 -11.29 2.48
N SER A 69 4.93 -11.25 3.39
CA SER A 69 5.99 -10.24 3.37
C SER A 69 6.80 -10.27 2.07
N SER A 70 7.10 -11.46 1.55
CA SER A 70 7.79 -11.62 0.26
C SER A 70 6.96 -11.10 -0.91
N GLU A 71 5.66 -11.41 -0.96
CA GLU A 71 4.76 -10.92 -2.01
C GLU A 71 4.55 -9.40 -1.92
N MET A 72 4.53 -8.85 -0.70
CA MET A 72 4.39 -7.41 -0.46
C MET A 72 5.62 -6.59 -0.84
N ALA A 73 6.79 -7.22 -0.98
CA ALA A 73 7.99 -6.52 -1.45
C ALA A 73 7.84 -5.96 -2.88
N ASP A 74 7.01 -6.61 -3.70
CA ASP A 74 6.75 -6.21 -5.09
C ASP A 74 5.47 -5.38 -5.26
N VAL A 75 4.75 -5.07 -4.17
CA VAL A 75 3.53 -4.29 -4.24
C VAL A 75 3.80 -2.86 -4.73
N LEU A 76 2.95 -2.36 -5.61
CA LEU A 76 3.05 -0.99 -6.10
C LEU A 76 2.80 0.00 -4.94
N SER A 77 3.83 0.73 -4.53
CA SER A 77 3.76 1.72 -3.44
C SER A 77 3.77 3.15 -3.98
N PHE A 78 3.23 4.08 -3.19
CA PHE A 78 3.16 5.50 -3.51
C PHE A 78 3.87 6.34 -2.46
N GLY A 79 4.35 7.53 -2.88
CA GLY A 79 4.98 8.51 -2.00
C GLY A 79 6.50 8.52 -2.14
N ALA A 80 7.20 8.87 -1.06
CA ALA A 80 8.64 8.99 -1.03
C ALA A 80 9.34 7.67 -1.39
N ASN A 81 10.31 7.75 -2.28
CA ASN A 81 11.04 6.59 -2.80
C ASN A 81 12.50 6.57 -2.37
N THR A 82 12.94 7.53 -1.56
CA THR A 82 14.31 7.62 -1.06
C THR A 82 14.34 7.47 0.45
N GLU A 83 15.47 6.97 0.98
CA GLU A 83 15.67 6.83 2.43
C GLU A 83 15.60 8.19 3.14
N ASP A 84 16.06 9.26 2.49
CA ASP A 84 16.07 10.62 3.03
C ASP A 84 14.66 11.24 3.11
N GLU A 85 13.74 10.83 2.23
CA GLU A 85 12.35 11.32 2.18
C GLU A 85 11.40 10.48 3.05
N GLY A 86 11.88 9.35 3.56
CA GLY A 86 11.10 8.35 4.27
C GLY A 86 10.29 7.45 3.33
N TYR A 87 9.54 6.52 3.90
CA TYR A 87 8.65 5.64 3.16
C TYR A 87 7.22 6.08 3.36
N SER A 88 6.47 6.10 2.27
CA SER A 88 5.04 6.20 2.35
C SER A 88 4.49 4.78 2.53
N ASN A 89 3.82 4.52 3.65
CA ASN A 89 3.12 3.26 3.91
C ASN A 89 1.79 3.19 3.12
N MET A 90 1.78 3.69 1.88
CA MET A 90 0.62 3.68 0.99
C MET A 90 0.90 2.78 -0.21
N VAL A 91 0.06 1.78 -0.39
CA VAL A 91 0.17 0.82 -1.49
C VAL A 91 -1.06 0.86 -2.38
N ASP A 92 -0.89 0.47 -3.65
CA ASP A 92 -2.01 0.34 -4.57
C ASP A 92 -2.94 -0.79 -4.13
N ILE A 93 -4.22 -0.50 -3.98
CA ILE A 93 -5.19 -1.46 -3.42
C ILE A 93 -5.40 -2.68 -4.34
N ARG A 94 -5.24 -2.54 -5.66
CA ARG A 94 -5.33 -3.66 -6.60
C ARG A 94 -4.10 -4.53 -6.52
N SER A 95 -2.91 -3.91 -6.54
CA SER A 95 -1.64 -4.63 -6.40
C SER A 95 -1.60 -5.38 -5.08
N PHE A 96 -2.02 -4.75 -3.98
CA PHE A 96 -2.16 -5.38 -2.67
C PHE A 96 -3.11 -6.59 -2.71
N SER A 97 -4.30 -6.44 -3.31
CA SER A 97 -5.27 -7.54 -3.37
C SER A 97 -4.79 -8.72 -4.22
N GLN A 98 -4.01 -8.48 -5.27
CA GLN A 98 -3.40 -9.53 -6.08
C GLN A 98 -2.33 -10.32 -5.30
N CYS A 99 -1.54 -9.66 -4.45
CA CYS A 99 -0.62 -10.34 -3.55
C CYS A 99 -1.36 -11.24 -2.55
N ALA A 100 -2.58 -10.85 -2.15
CA ALA A 100 -3.41 -11.62 -1.24
C ALA A 100 -4.04 -12.86 -1.87
N ASP A 101 -4.16 -12.97 -3.19
CA ASP A 101 -4.88 -14.05 -3.88
C ASP A 101 -4.37 -15.46 -3.57
N ARG A 102 -3.10 -15.60 -3.25
CA ARG A 102 -2.50 -16.90 -2.96
C ARG A 102 -2.81 -17.40 -1.55
N ILE A 103 -3.13 -16.47 -0.64
CA ILE A 103 -3.48 -16.80 0.75
C ILE A 103 -4.98 -16.68 1.01
N THR A 104 -5.74 -16.12 0.06
CA THR A 104 -7.19 -16.02 0.10
C THR A 104 -7.82 -16.85 -1.00
N GLN A 105 -9.16 -16.96 -1.03
CA GLN A 105 -9.88 -17.74 -2.03
C GLN A 105 -10.30 -16.91 -3.27
N ASN A 106 -9.36 -16.20 -3.89
CA ASN A 106 -9.58 -15.37 -5.07
C ASN A 106 -10.53 -14.18 -4.85
N THR A 107 -10.45 -13.54 -3.71
CA THR A 107 -11.26 -12.34 -3.41
C THR A 107 -10.75 -11.06 -4.08
N SER A 108 -9.53 -11.07 -4.67
CA SER A 108 -8.99 -9.95 -5.42
C SER A 108 -9.86 -9.54 -6.61
N SER A 109 -10.58 -10.50 -7.23
CA SER A 109 -11.50 -10.19 -8.33
C SER A 109 -12.64 -9.26 -7.88
N GLN A 110 -13.21 -9.49 -6.71
CA GLN A 110 -14.29 -8.65 -6.15
C GLN A 110 -13.78 -7.24 -5.84
N VAL A 111 -12.57 -7.14 -5.28
CA VAL A 111 -11.91 -5.84 -5.04
C VAL A 111 -11.63 -5.14 -6.37
N SER A 112 -11.11 -5.86 -7.36
CA SER A 112 -10.83 -5.30 -8.69
C SER A 112 -12.09 -4.79 -9.39
N ASP A 113 -13.21 -5.51 -9.29
CA ASP A 113 -14.49 -5.08 -9.87
C ASP A 113 -14.99 -3.81 -9.16
N ALA A 114 -14.93 -3.77 -7.83
CA ALA A 114 -15.31 -2.60 -7.05
C ALA A 114 -14.43 -1.37 -7.34
N ILE A 115 -13.13 -1.56 -7.59
CA ILE A 115 -12.22 -0.49 -8.05
C ILE A 115 -12.67 0.02 -9.42
N ASN A 116 -12.94 -0.87 -10.37
CA ASN A 116 -13.35 -0.50 -11.72
C ASN A 116 -14.68 0.28 -11.74
N GLU A 117 -15.57 0.00 -10.81
CA GLU A 117 -16.81 0.75 -10.65
C GLU A 117 -16.61 2.10 -9.94
N SER A 118 -15.65 2.20 -9.03
CA SER A 118 -15.42 3.38 -8.21
C SER A 118 -14.53 4.41 -8.89
N VAL A 119 -13.50 3.97 -9.66
CA VAL A 119 -12.56 4.87 -10.35
C VAL A 119 -13.12 5.21 -11.72
N ILE A 120 -13.72 6.38 -11.86
CA ILE A 120 -14.37 6.82 -13.10
C ILE A 120 -13.42 7.49 -14.09
N TYR A 121 -12.25 7.90 -13.63
CA TYR A 121 -11.18 8.46 -14.45
C TYR A 121 -9.83 8.37 -13.73
N LYS A 122 -8.75 8.17 -14.47
CA LYS A 122 -7.39 8.29 -13.93
C LYS A 122 -6.40 8.74 -14.99
N VAL A 123 -5.36 9.41 -14.54
CA VAL A 123 -4.15 9.71 -15.29
C VAL A 123 -2.96 9.15 -14.53
N CYS A 124 -1.98 8.60 -15.25
CA CYS A 124 -0.77 8.03 -14.66
C CYS A 124 0.41 8.20 -15.61
N GLY A 125 1.59 8.34 -15.03
CA GLY A 125 2.85 8.36 -15.74
C GLY A 125 3.33 6.97 -16.13
N GLU A 126 4.44 6.92 -16.86
CA GLU A 126 4.97 5.69 -17.46
C GLU A 126 5.24 4.60 -16.43
N TYR A 127 5.87 4.95 -15.29
CA TYR A 127 6.18 3.98 -14.23
C TYR A 127 5.02 3.69 -13.26
N ARG A 128 3.85 4.25 -13.53
CA ARG A 128 2.63 4.09 -12.73
C ARG A 128 1.42 3.64 -13.55
N HIS A 129 1.65 3.10 -14.76
CA HIS A 129 0.57 2.70 -15.66
C HIS A 129 -0.37 1.65 -15.05
N ASP A 130 0.13 0.78 -14.15
CA ASP A 130 -0.65 -0.24 -13.46
C ASP A 130 -1.40 0.27 -12.21
N ALA A 131 -1.17 1.53 -11.80
CA ALA A 131 -1.86 2.09 -10.66
C ALA A 131 -3.38 2.00 -10.82
N SER A 132 -4.08 1.48 -9.81
CA SER A 132 -5.53 1.33 -9.83
C SER A 132 -6.27 2.68 -9.67
N GLY A 133 -5.61 3.67 -9.08
CA GLY A 133 -6.17 4.99 -8.77
C GLY A 133 -6.65 5.14 -7.32
N ILE A 134 -6.52 4.09 -6.51
CA ILE A 134 -6.83 4.11 -5.08
C ILE A 134 -5.68 3.44 -4.34
N SER A 135 -5.29 4.01 -3.21
CA SER A 135 -4.28 3.44 -2.32
C SER A 135 -4.87 3.12 -0.95
N VAL A 136 -4.23 2.21 -0.26
CA VAL A 136 -4.54 1.83 1.11
C VAL A 136 -3.27 1.88 1.94
N TYR A 137 -3.39 2.17 3.22
CA TYR A 137 -2.26 2.10 4.15
C TYR A 137 -1.85 0.64 4.36
N TYR A 138 -0.57 0.33 4.23
CA TYR A 138 0.04 -0.93 4.61
C TYR A 138 1.43 -0.64 5.19
N PRO A 139 1.75 -1.10 6.41
CA PRO A 139 3.03 -0.81 7.05
C PRO A 139 4.14 -1.62 6.38
N LEU A 140 4.74 -1.05 5.34
CA LEU A 140 5.92 -1.61 4.65
C LEU A 140 7.16 -1.60 5.57
N ARG A 141 7.15 -0.73 6.57
CA ARG A 141 8.09 -0.69 7.69
C ARG A 141 7.32 -0.54 8.98
N GLU A 142 7.83 -1.15 10.02
CA GLU A 142 7.20 -1.14 11.33
C GLU A 142 7.27 0.25 11.97
N ASP A 143 6.10 0.82 12.19
CA ASP A 143 5.91 1.91 13.12
C ASP A 143 4.53 1.77 13.75
N SER A 144 4.49 1.21 14.96
CA SER A 144 3.26 1.02 15.72
C SER A 144 2.52 2.33 15.97
N SER A 145 3.24 3.46 16.04
CA SER A 145 2.64 4.78 16.25
C SER A 145 1.88 5.28 15.02
N GLU A 146 2.39 4.99 13.82
CA GLU A 146 1.69 5.29 12.56
C GLU A 146 0.46 4.41 12.38
N LEU A 147 0.54 3.13 12.73
CA LEU A 147 -0.58 2.22 12.68
C LEU A 147 -1.75 2.70 13.54
N GLU A 148 -1.50 3.06 14.80
CA GLU A 148 -2.55 3.55 15.69
C GLU A 148 -3.18 4.86 15.15
N ARG A 149 -2.39 5.77 14.62
CA ARG A 149 -2.89 6.99 13.98
C ARG A 149 -3.76 6.69 12.76
N TYR A 150 -3.39 5.69 11.96
CA TYR A 150 -4.20 5.26 10.82
C TYR A 150 -5.54 4.68 11.29
N ILE A 151 -5.53 3.81 12.29
CA ILE A 151 -6.72 3.18 12.85
C ILE A 151 -7.70 4.21 13.40
N ASP A 152 -7.21 5.26 14.04
CA ASP A 152 -8.03 6.35 14.58
C ASP A 152 -8.73 7.16 13.47
N ILE A 153 -8.10 7.28 12.29
CA ILE A 153 -8.63 8.07 11.18
C ILE A 153 -9.56 7.25 10.28
N ALA A 154 -9.23 6.00 10.03
CA ALA A 154 -9.91 5.15 9.05
C ALA A 154 -10.08 3.71 9.56
N PRO A 155 -10.91 3.47 10.59
CA PRO A 155 -11.15 2.14 11.10
C PRO A 155 -11.95 1.33 10.07
N ILE A 156 -11.27 0.44 9.34
CA ILE A 156 -11.89 -0.55 8.45
C ILE A 156 -11.81 -1.89 9.20
N GLY A 157 -12.87 -2.32 9.80
CA GLY A 157 -13.15 -3.57 10.50
C GLY A 157 -12.05 -4.65 10.48
N SER A 158 -12.22 -5.65 9.64
CA SER A 158 -11.29 -6.78 9.49
C SER A 158 -9.90 -6.36 9.01
N TYR A 159 -9.78 -5.28 8.24
CA TYR A 159 -8.48 -4.77 7.79
C TYR A 159 -7.65 -4.23 8.95
N THR A 160 -8.28 -3.52 9.86
CA THR A 160 -7.61 -3.04 11.08
C THR A 160 -7.07 -4.20 11.93
N ASP A 161 -7.87 -5.25 12.10
CA ASP A 161 -7.47 -6.44 12.84
C ASP A 161 -6.34 -7.20 12.15
N PHE A 162 -6.39 -7.29 10.82
CA PHE A 162 -5.32 -7.85 10.01
C PHE A 162 -4.01 -7.08 10.17
N LEU A 163 -4.02 -5.74 10.11
CA LEU A 163 -2.83 -4.92 10.32
C LEU A 163 -2.24 -5.09 11.72
N ARG A 164 -3.07 -5.13 12.76
CA ARG A 164 -2.60 -5.40 14.13
C ARG A 164 -1.95 -6.78 14.26
N LYS A 165 -2.54 -7.79 13.59
CA LYS A 165 -1.99 -9.15 13.58
C LYS A 165 -0.61 -9.19 12.91
N ILE A 166 -0.41 -8.49 11.79
CA ILE A 166 0.88 -8.40 11.13
C ILE A 166 1.91 -7.73 12.04
N CYS A 167 1.63 -6.53 12.54
CA CYS A 167 2.59 -5.78 13.36
C CYS A 167 2.97 -6.54 14.66
N SER A 168 2.02 -7.23 15.29
CA SER A 168 2.32 -8.01 16.50
C SER A 168 3.21 -9.24 16.26
N ASN A 169 3.18 -9.83 15.08
CA ASN A 169 4.01 -11.00 14.76
C ASN A 169 5.44 -10.64 14.35
N VAL A 170 5.65 -9.46 13.81
CA VAL A 170 6.99 -8.98 13.50
C VAL A 170 7.76 -8.70 14.79
N GLU A 171 7.14 -8.09 15.80
CA GLU A 171 7.74 -7.91 17.14
C GLU A 171 8.19 -9.23 17.77
N MET A 172 7.49 -10.35 17.49
CA MET A 172 7.87 -11.68 18.00
C MET A 172 9.04 -12.30 17.23
N SER A 173 9.25 -11.96 15.96
CA SER A 173 10.37 -12.48 15.18
C SER A 173 11.69 -11.77 15.48
N ASP A 174 11.66 -10.50 15.84
CA ASP A 174 12.85 -9.72 16.20
C ASP A 174 13.36 -10.02 17.62
N SER A 175 12.49 -10.43 18.52
CA SER A 175 12.86 -10.82 19.89
C SER A 175 13.60 -12.17 19.99
N GLY A 176 13.76 -12.90 18.90
CA GLY A 176 14.42 -14.21 18.80
C GLY A 176 15.91 -14.19 18.42
N THR A 177 16.49 -13.05 18.09
CA THR A 177 17.88 -12.92 17.62
C THR A 177 18.77 -12.03 18.49
N ASP A 178 18.52 -11.93 19.80
CA ASP A 178 19.54 -11.52 20.77
C ASP A 178 20.54 -12.68 20.99
N GLY A 179 21.20 -13.06 19.91
CA GLY A 179 22.41 -13.88 19.95
C GLY A 179 23.59 -12.98 20.26
N ASP A 180 23.98 -13.03 21.52
CA ASP A 180 25.26 -12.64 22.13
C ASP A 180 26.43 -12.60 21.11
N TYR A 181 26.64 -11.48 20.45
CA TYR A 181 27.92 -11.14 19.86
C TYR A 181 28.70 -10.34 20.89
N SER A 182 29.39 -11.07 21.79
CA SER A 182 30.45 -10.53 22.61
C SER A 182 31.51 -9.91 21.68
N GLU A 183 31.54 -8.57 21.67
CA GLU A 183 32.70 -7.80 21.22
C GLU A 183 33.92 -8.16 22.09
N THR A 184 34.67 -9.17 21.67
CA THR A 184 36.08 -9.31 22.09
C THR A 184 36.88 -9.93 20.96
N ASP A 185 38.00 -9.26 20.63
CA ASP A 185 39.11 -9.71 19.80
C ASP A 185 39.06 -9.46 18.28
N ALA A 186 39.26 -8.20 17.87
CA ALA A 186 40.01 -7.89 16.64
C ALA A 186 40.50 -6.44 16.59
N PHE A 187 41.25 -5.99 17.60
CA PHE A 187 42.13 -4.83 17.47
C PHE A 187 43.46 -5.12 18.16
N ASN A 188 44.32 -5.83 17.47
CA ASN A 188 45.79 -5.78 17.68
C ASN A 188 46.44 -6.61 16.62
N ASP A 189 46.87 -5.98 15.51
CA ASP A 189 48.08 -6.34 14.75
C ASP A 189 48.17 -5.47 13.48
N TYR A 190 48.49 -4.21 13.62
CA TYR A 190 49.20 -3.42 12.60
C TYR A 190 50.02 -2.32 13.26
N GLU A 191 51.03 -2.72 14.01
CA GLU A 191 52.25 -1.92 14.26
C GLU A 191 53.38 -2.89 14.37
N ARG A 192 54.07 -3.13 13.25
CA ARG A 192 55.53 -3.48 13.14
C ARG A 192 55.82 -3.84 11.70
N GLU A 193 56.29 -2.91 10.93
CA GLU A 193 57.53 -2.82 10.14
C GLU A 193 57.45 -1.65 9.17
#